data_d0a27ce37e40a85fabb8cbc7473129b2
#
_entry.id   d0a27ce37e40a85fabb8cbc7473129b2
#
_cell.length_a   1.000
_cell.length_b   1.000
_cell.length_c   1.000
_cell.angle_alpha   90.00
_cell.angle_beta   90.00
_cell.angle_gamma   90.00
#
_symmetry.space_group_name_H-M   'P 1'
#
loop_
_entity.id
_entity.type
_entity.pdbx_description
1 polymer ?
#
loop_
_entity_poly.entity_id
_entity_poly.type
_entity_poly.pdbx_seq_one_letter_code
_entity_poly.pdbx_strand_id
1 'polypeptide(L)'
;MVGTQEKIQLLLRIAHRLNEAGVEWALGASMMLYFKGITSDFHDIDLMVADRAAESVRTILSEMGESCSSDSIPNPMYRTKNFMEFRIDSVEVDVMAGFAIVKDRTVYDCALRKEQIVEQMPLGTEIIPLQSPLLWCEYYRLMGRAEKAEMIEKAMER
;
A
#
# COMPACT_ATOMS: atom_id res chain seq x y z
N MET A 1 -7.60 -3.49 20.56
CA MET A 1 -6.77 -3.83 19.39
C MET A 1 -7.65 -4.16 18.21
N VAL A 2 -7.34 -3.59 17.06
CA VAL A 2 -8.13 -3.81 15.84
C VAL A 2 -7.75 -5.16 15.23
N GLY A 3 -8.75 -5.99 14.97
CA GLY A 3 -8.52 -7.32 14.41
C GLY A 3 -8.49 -7.32 12.87
N THR A 4 -8.15 -8.49 12.33
CA THR A 4 -8.04 -8.68 10.88
C THR A 4 -9.36 -8.39 10.17
N GLN A 5 -10.49 -8.84 10.72
CA GLN A 5 -11.80 -8.62 10.10
C GLN A 5 -12.16 -7.14 10.02
N GLU A 6 -11.89 -6.38 11.07
CA GLU A 6 -12.16 -4.94 11.05
C GLU A 6 -11.30 -4.23 9.99
N LYS A 7 -10.05 -4.67 9.81
CA LYS A 7 -9.17 -4.10 8.78
C LYS A 7 -9.68 -4.43 7.38
N ILE A 8 -10.18 -5.64 7.17
CA ILE A 8 -10.76 -6.05 5.89
C ILE A 8 -12.03 -5.25 5.61
N GLN A 9 -12.88 -5.04 6.61
CA GLN A 9 -14.08 -4.23 6.44
C GLN A 9 -13.72 -2.78 6.10
N LEU A 10 -12.68 -2.24 6.72
CA LEU A 10 -12.21 -0.90 6.38
C LEU A 10 -11.69 -0.84 4.94
N LEU A 11 -10.91 -1.84 4.53
CA LEU A 11 -10.43 -1.90 3.15
C LEU A 11 -11.59 -1.90 2.16
N LEU A 12 -12.66 -2.64 2.46
CA LEU A 12 -13.85 -2.67 1.61
C LEU A 12 -14.47 -1.28 1.45
N ARG A 13 -14.57 -0.53 2.55
CA ARG A 13 -15.12 0.84 2.49
C ARG A 13 -14.22 1.76 1.70
N ILE A 14 -12.91 1.65 1.89
CA ILE A 14 -11.94 2.44 1.13
C ILE A 14 -12.03 2.08 -0.36
N ALA A 15 -12.03 0.79 -0.67
CA ALA A 15 -12.09 0.31 -2.06
C ALA A 15 -13.34 0.81 -2.76
N HIS A 16 -14.49 0.77 -2.07
CA HIS A 16 -15.74 1.27 -2.62
C HIS A 16 -15.62 2.73 -3.06
N ARG A 17 -15.07 3.57 -2.17
CA ARG A 17 -14.91 5.00 -2.46
C ARG A 17 -13.91 5.24 -3.60
N LEU A 18 -12.79 4.54 -3.59
CA LEU A 18 -11.76 4.72 -4.62
C LEU A 18 -12.23 4.21 -5.97
N ASN A 19 -12.88 3.05 -6.00
CA ASN A 19 -13.38 2.48 -7.24
C ASN A 19 -14.50 3.32 -7.84
N GLU A 20 -15.42 3.80 -7.00
CA GLU A 20 -16.50 4.65 -7.45
C GLU A 20 -15.99 5.98 -8.02
N ALA A 21 -14.93 6.50 -7.46
CA ALA A 21 -14.31 7.75 -7.92
C ALA A 21 -13.40 7.56 -9.14
N GLY A 22 -13.21 6.32 -9.60
CA GLY A 22 -12.35 6.03 -10.75
C GLY A 22 -10.88 6.24 -10.48
N VAL A 23 -10.44 6.12 -9.22
CA VAL A 23 -9.04 6.30 -8.83
C VAL A 23 -8.21 5.10 -9.28
N GLU A 24 -7.05 5.38 -9.89
CA GLU A 24 -6.06 4.35 -10.15
C GLU A 24 -5.32 4.05 -8.85
N TRP A 25 -5.49 2.83 -8.32
CA TRP A 25 -4.89 2.44 -7.06
C TRP A 25 -4.63 0.94 -7.02
N ALA A 26 -3.83 0.52 -6.05
CA ALA A 26 -3.59 -0.89 -5.77
C ALA A 26 -3.21 -1.06 -4.32
N LEU A 27 -3.46 -2.28 -3.82
CA LEU A 27 -3.03 -2.67 -2.49
C LEU A 27 -1.65 -3.29 -2.60
N GLY A 28 -0.72 -2.82 -1.77
CA GLY A 28 0.64 -3.36 -1.71
C GLY A 28 1.03 -3.81 -0.32
N ALA A 29 2.30 -4.11 -0.16
CA ALA A 29 2.94 -4.46 1.12
C ALA A 29 2.24 -5.59 1.88
N SER A 30 2.24 -5.52 3.20
CA SER A 30 1.86 -6.66 4.06
C SER A 30 0.43 -7.15 3.85
N MET A 31 -0.53 -6.24 3.67
CA MET A 31 -1.91 -6.68 3.50
C MET A 31 -2.10 -7.42 2.17
N MET A 32 -1.44 -6.95 1.11
CA MET A 32 -1.43 -7.66 -0.17
C MET A 32 -0.82 -9.05 0.01
N LEU A 33 0.30 -9.14 0.74
CA LEU A 33 0.95 -10.43 1.01
C LEU A 33 0.06 -11.37 1.81
N TYR A 34 -0.73 -10.81 2.72
CA TYR A 34 -1.71 -11.58 3.48
C TYR A 34 -2.74 -12.21 2.54
N PHE A 35 -3.30 -11.45 1.62
CA PHE A 35 -4.28 -11.98 0.67
C PHE A 35 -3.66 -12.99 -0.29
N LYS A 36 -2.37 -12.90 -0.56
CA LYS A 36 -1.66 -13.88 -1.40
C LYS A 36 -1.21 -15.12 -0.61
N GLY A 37 -1.51 -15.17 0.68
CA GLY A 37 -1.17 -16.32 1.51
C GLY A 37 0.30 -16.40 1.91
N ILE A 38 1.04 -15.30 1.77
CA ILE A 38 2.48 -15.27 2.04
C ILE A 38 2.78 -14.94 3.49
N THR A 39 1.98 -14.08 4.12
CA THR A 39 2.11 -13.77 5.54
C THR A 39 0.81 -14.04 6.27
N SER A 40 0.89 -14.32 7.58
CA SER A 40 -0.29 -14.59 8.39
C SER A 40 -0.86 -13.36 9.07
N ASP A 41 -0.13 -12.25 9.10
CA ASP A 41 -0.61 -11.02 9.72
C ASP A 41 -0.11 -9.78 8.99
N PHE A 42 -0.75 -8.67 9.32
CA PHE A 42 -0.38 -7.35 8.82
C PHE A 42 -0.92 -6.30 9.79
N HIS A 43 -0.29 -5.11 9.81
CA HIS A 43 -0.70 -4.04 10.71
C HIS A 43 -1.39 -2.90 9.97
N ASP A 44 -0.81 -2.44 8.90
CA ASP A 44 -1.23 -1.24 8.18
C ASP A 44 -1.88 -1.59 6.86
N ILE A 45 -2.65 -0.64 6.33
CA ILE A 45 -3.16 -0.73 4.96
C ILE A 45 -2.30 0.21 4.12
N ASP A 46 -1.60 -0.35 3.14
CA ASP A 46 -0.71 0.42 2.26
C ASP A 46 -1.32 0.53 0.87
N LEU A 47 -1.69 1.75 0.50
CA LEU A 47 -2.33 2.04 -0.77
C LEU A 47 -1.34 2.72 -1.71
N MET A 48 -1.18 2.15 -2.89
CA MET A 48 -0.42 2.76 -3.96
C MET A 48 -1.41 3.44 -4.89
N VAL A 49 -1.20 4.72 -5.17
CA VAL A 49 -2.11 5.46 -6.05
C VAL A 49 -1.32 6.19 -7.13
N ALA A 50 -1.97 6.44 -8.26
CA ALA A 50 -1.38 7.26 -9.30
C ALA A 50 -1.15 8.67 -8.76
N ASP A 51 -0.02 9.28 -9.11
CA ASP A 51 0.33 10.61 -8.61
C ASP A 51 -0.76 11.64 -8.90
N ARG A 52 -1.36 11.57 -10.09
CA ARG A 52 -2.44 12.48 -10.46
C ARG A 52 -3.71 12.32 -9.62
N ALA A 53 -3.85 11.21 -8.91
CA ALA A 53 -5.02 10.94 -8.07
C ALA A 53 -4.80 11.35 -6.60
N ALA A 54 -3.63 11.85 -6.25
CA ALA A 54 -3.27 12.14 -4.86
C ALA A 54 -4.29 13.03 -4.16
N GLU A 55 -4.71 14.12 -4.79
CA GLU A 55 -5.66 15.05 -4.15
C GLU A 55 -7.04 14.45 -3.98
N SER A 56 -7.52 13.67 -4.96
CA SER A 56 -8.80 12.98 -4.83
C SER A 56 -8.77 11.99 -3.67
N VAL A 57 -7.68 11.24 -3.53
CA VAL A 57 -7.52 10.28 -2.43
C VAL A 57 -7.45 11.01 -1.10
N ARG A 58 -6.72 12.14 -1.03
CA ARG A 58 -6.65 12.94 0.18
C ARG A 58 -8.05 13.38 0.64
N THR A 59 -8.86 13.87 -0.28
CA THR A 59 -10.22 14.29 0.02
C THR A 59 -11.06 13.13 0.55
N ILE A 60 -11.03 12.00 -0.15
CA ILE A 60 -11.80 10.81 0.22
C ILE A 60 -11.43 10.31 1.62
N LEU A 61 -10.15 10.10 1.86
CA LEU A 61 -9.72 9.54 3.14
C LEU A 61 -9.88 10.53 4.30
N SER A 62 -9.78 11.83 4.03
CA SER A 62 -10.04 12.86 5.05
C SER A 62 -11.49 12.86 5.51
N GLU A 63 -12.41 12.44 4.66
CA GLU A 63 -13.81 12.29 5.02
C GLU A 63 -14.05 11.02 5.86
N MET A 64 -13.16 10.05 5.80
CA MET A 64 -13.32 8.78 6.50
C MET A 64 -12.60 8.73 7.84
N GLY A 65 -11.58 9.54 8.04
CA GLY A 65 -10.80 9.53 9.27
C GLY A 65 -9.90 10.75 9.38
N GLU A 66 -8.87 10.62 10.22
CA GLU A 66 -7.97 11.74 10.51
C GLU A 66 -6.68 11.64 9.71
N SER A 67 -6.26 12.77 9.15
CA SER A 67 -4.93 12.88 8.56
C SER A 67 -3.92 13.02 9.68
N CYS A 68 -2.87 12.21 9.64
CA CYS A 68 -1.79 12.25 10.60
C CYS A 68 -0.65 13.06 10.00
N SER A 69 -0.47 14.30 10.46
CA SER A 69 0.70 15.07 10.06
C SER A 69 1.88 14.59 10.90
N SER A 70 2.97 14.22 10.25
CA SER A 70 4.18 13.83 10.95
C SER A 70 5.09 15.05 11.07
N ASP A 71 5.44 15.43 12.30
CA ASP A 71 6.46 16.45 12.55
C ASP A 71 7.86 15.83 12.55
N SER A 72 7.95 14.55 12.21
CA SER A 72 9.22 13.85 12.16
C SER A 72 10.06 14.29 10.95
N ILE A 73 11.37 14.14 11.10
CA ILE A 73 12.31 14.40 10.01
C ILE A 73 12.00 13.39 8.89
N PRO A 74 11.89 13.86 7.64
CA PRO A 74 11.63 12.93 6.53
C PRO A 74 12.68 11.84 6.46
N ASN A 75 12.24 10.60 6.24
CA ASN A 75 13.16 9.47 6.11
C ASN A 75 13.92 9.60 4.79
N PRO A 76 15.26 9.68 4.81
CA PRO A 76 16.04 9.85 3.58
C PRO A 76 15.98 8.66 2.63
N MET A 77 15.44 7.52 3.08
CA MET A 77 15.23 6.35 2.23
C MET A 77 14.18 6.59 1.16
N TYR A 78 13.29 7.57 1.35
CA TYR A 78 12.15 7.76 0.45
C TYR A 78 12.17 9.13 -0.22
N ARG A 79 11.81 9.16 -1.48
CA ARG A 79 11.61 10.38 -2.28
C ARG A 79 10.22 10.36 -2.91
N THR A 80 9.26 9.80 -2.19
CA THR A 80 7.87 9.72 -2.64
C THR A 80 7.29 11.13 -2.81
N LYS A 81 6.62 11.37 -3.94
CA LYS A 81 6.07 12.69 -4.25
C LYS A 81 4.99 13.11 -3.25
N ASN A 82 4.06 12.21 -2.96
CA ASN A 82 3.01 12.47 -1.98
C ASN A 82 2.86 11.25 -1.09
N PHE A 83 3.35 11.35 0.13
CA PHE A 83 3.15 10.36 1.17
C PHE A 83 2.12 10.91 2.15
N MET A 84 1.03 10.17 2.35
CA MET A 84 -0.05 10.60 3.24
C MET A 84 -0.31 9.50 4.26
N GLU A 85 -0.49 9.91 5.51
CA GLU A 85 -0.82 8.99 6.59
C GLU A 85 -2.18 9.36 7.16
N PHE A 86 -3.03 8.35 7.33
CA PHE A 86 -4.36 8.52 7.91
C PHE A 86 -4.56 7.51 9.01
N ARG A 87 -5.40 7.87 9.97
CA ARG A 87 -5.91 6.94 10.97
C ARG A 87 -7.42 6.88 10.81
N ILE A 88 -7.89 5.70 10.45
CA ILE A 88 -9.32 5.46 10.20
C ILE A 88 -9.72 4.25 11.03
N ASP A 89 -10.68 4.42 11.94
CA ASP A 89 -11.15 3.37 12.86
C ASP A 89 -9.99 2.69 13.59
N SER A 90 -9.03 3.48 14.04
CA SER A 90 -7.83 3.04 14.75
C SER A 90 -6.86 2.20 13.91
N VAL A 91 -7.03 2.21 12.58
CA VAL A 91 -6.12 1.53 11.65
C VAL A 91 -5.29 2.58 10.93
N GLU A 92 -3.99 2.31 10.80
CA GLU A 92 -3.11 3.18 10.02
C GLU A 92 -3.26 2.86 8.54
N VAL A 93 -3.51 3.90 7.76
CA VAL A 93 -3.64 3.80 6.30
C VAL A 93 -2.61 4.71 5.69
N ASP A 94 -1.66 4.14 4.99
CA ASP A 94 -0.58 4.87 4.32
C ASP A 94 -0.85 4.93 2.83
N VAL A 95 -0.69 6.10 2.25
CA VAL A 95 -0.91 6.31 0.82
C VAL A 95 0.40 6.79 0.19
N MET A 96 0.82 6.10 -0.85
CA MET A 96 2.03 6.45 -1.59
C MET A 96 1.66 6.78 -3.04
N ALA A 97 1.77 8.06 -3.37
CA ALA A 97 1.58 8.55 -4.74
C ALA A 97 2.94 9.00 -5.27
N GLY A 98 3.39 8.40 -6.35
CA GLY A 98 4.72 8.65 -6.88
C GLY A 98 5.80 8.08 -5.96
N PHE A 99 5.61 6.84 -5.52
CA PHE A 99 6.52 6.15 -4.59
C PHE A 99 7.93 6.07 -5.17
N ALA A 100 8.93 6.37 -4.35
CA ALA A 100 10.33 6.29 -4.76
C ALA A 100 11.21 5.91 -3.57
N ILE A 101 12.18 5.05 -3.83
CA ILE A 101 13.10 4.54 -2.81
C ILE A 101 14.52 4.96 -3.19
N VAL A 102 15.29 5.41 -2.21
CA VAL A 102 16.70 5.78 -2.40
C VAL A 102 17.59 4.70 -1.82
N LYS A 103 18.51 4.19 -2.64
CA LYS A 103 19.53 3.25 -2.19
C LYS A 103 20.86 3.62 -2.84
N ASP A 104 21.90 3.73 -2.01
CA ASP A 104 23.24 4.07 -2.49
C ASP A 104 23.25 5.32 -3.37
N ARG A 105 22.53 6.35 -2.93
CA ARG A 105 22.37 7.65 -3.62
C ARG A 105 21.62 7.58 -4.95
N THR A 106 21.08 6.42 -5.30
CA THR A 106 20.27 6.25 -6.49
C THR A 106 18.80 6.28 -6.11
N VAL A 107 18.01 7.06 -6.85
CA VAL A 107 16.55 7.13 -6.66
C VAL A 107 15.91 6.13 -7.61
N TYR A 108 15.16 5.17 -7.04
CA TYR A 108 14.42 4.19 -7.82
C TYR A 108 12.96 4.60 -7.88
N ASP A 109 12.46 4.80 -9.08
CA ASP A 109 11.05 5.15 -9.32
C ASP A 109 10.20 3.89 -9.11
N CYS A 110 9.35 3.94 -8.10
CA CYS A 110 8.45 2.83 -7.76
C CYS A 110 6.99 3.25 -7.89
N ALA A 111 6.71 4.24 -8.72
CA ALA A 111 5.36 4.74 -8.93
C ALA A 111 4.44 3.63 -9.45
N LEU A 112 3.16 3.71 -9.09
CA LEU A 112 2.18 2.73 -9.51
C LEU A 112 2.04 2.65 -11.02
N ARG A 113 2.09 1.43 -11.55
CA ARG A 113 1.87 1.14 -12.98
C ARG A 113 0.91 -0.05 -13.09
N LYS A 114 0.12 -0.05 -14.13
CA LYS A 114 -0.88 -1.12 -14.35
C LYS A 114 -0.25 -2.51 -14.41
N GLU A 115 0.95 -2.61 -14.99
CA GLU A 115 1.66 -3.88 -15.16
C GLU A 115 2.03 -4.51 -13.83
N GLN A 116 2.04 -3.74 -12.75
CA GLN A 116 2.35 -4.23 -11.40
C GLN A 116 1.19 -4.96 -10.75
N ILE A 117 -0.02 -4.78 -11.29
CA ILE A 117 -1.22 -5.40 -10.73
C ILE A 117 -1.37 -6.78 -11.32
N VAL A 118 -1.21 -7.82 -10.48
CA VAL A 118 -1.24 -9.21 -10.93
C VAL A 118 -2.57 -9.89 -10.70
N GLU A 119 -3.44 -9.26 -9.91
CA GLU A 119 -4.74 -9.83 -9.61
C GLU A 119 -5.75 -8.73 -9.33
N GLN A 120 -6.96 -8.90 -9.87
CA GLN A 120 -8.13 -8.09 -9.50
C GLN A 120 -8.96 -8.96 -8.59
N MET A 121 -8.71 -8.88 -7.29
CA MET A 121 -9.27 -9.81 -6.32
C MET A 121 -10.70 -9.40 -5.91
N PRO A 122 -11.69 -10.28 -6.12
CA PRO A 122 -13.02 -10.01 -5.59
C PRO A 122 -13.01 -10.11 -4.06
N LEU A 123 -13.58 -9.14 -3.41
CA LEU A 123 -13.71 -9.14 -1.95
C LEU A 123 -15.05 -8.50 -1.62
N GLY A 124 -16.01 -9.30 -1.14
CA GLY A 124 -17.37 -8.80 -0.97
C GLY A 124 -17.93 -8.31 -2.30
N THR A 125 -18.42 -7.08 -2.33
CA THR A 125 -18.96 -6.45 -3.54
C THR A 125 -17.91 -5.63 -4.31
N GLU A 126 -16.66 -5.61 -3.83
CA GLU A 126 -15.61 -4.77 -4.40
C GLU A 126 -14.53 -5.60 -5.08
N ILE A 127 -13.76 -4.94 -5.92
CA ILE A 127 -12.57 -5.51 -6.55
C ILE A 127 -11.36 -4.80 -5.97
N ILE A 128 -10.40 -5.57 -5.48
CA ILE A 128 -9.17 -5.06 -4.88
C ILE A 128 -8.02 -5.36 -5.84
N PRO A 129 -7.41 -4.33 -6.45
CA PRO A 129 -6.25 -4.58 -7.30
C PRO A 129 -5.03 -4.88 -6.44
N LEU A 130 -4.40 -6.02 -6.66
CA LEU A 130 -3.24 -6.45 -5.88
C LEU A 130 -1.97 -6.33 -6.70
N GLN A 131 -0.95 -5.70 -6.12
CA GLN A 131 0.37 -5.63 -6.73
C GLN A 131 1.09 -6.98 -6.63
N SER A 132 2.13 -7.13 -7.42
CA SER A 132 2.94 -8.36 -7.46
C SER A 132 3.74 -8.55 -6.16
N PRO A 133 3.70 -9.74 -5.54
CA PRO A 133 4.60 -10.06 -4.44
C PRO A 133 6.07 -9.95 -4.83
N LEU A 134 6.44 -10.38 -6.04
CA LEU A 134 7.83 -10.29 -6.49
C LEU A 134 8.31 -8.85 -6.62
N LEU A 135 7.41 -7.93 -6.99
CA LEU A 135 7.72 -6.51 -7.01
C LEU A 135 8.04 -6.02 -5.60
N TRP A 136 7.24 -6.41 -4.62
CA TRP A 136 7.48 -6.01 -3.23
C TRP A 136 8.72 -6.67 -2.65
N CYS A 137 9.08 -7.85 -3.13
CA CYS A 137 10.36 -8.47 -2.79
C CYS A 137 11.52 -7.53 -3.18
N GLU A 138 11.48 -6.98 -4.40
CA GLU A 138 12.49 -6.01 -4.86
C GLU A 138 12.47 -4.74 -4.02
N TYR A 139 11.27 -4.20 -3.71
CA TYR A 139 11.15 -3.00 -2.90
C TYR A 139 11.73 -3.22 -1.50
N TYR A 140 11.44 -4.36 -0.88
CA TYR A 140 12.00 -4.66 0.45
C TYR A 140 13.52 -4.77 0.42
N ARG A 141 14.08 -5.30 -0.66
CA ARG A 141 15.55 -5.32 -0.82
C ARG A 141 16.11 -3.91 -0.93
N LEU A 142 15.46 -3.06 -1.69
CA LEU A 142 15.88 -1.66 -1.79
C LEU A 142 15.81 -0.95 -0.43
N MET A 143 14.84 -1.31 0.40
CA MET A 143 14.68 -0.76 1.74
C MET A 143 15.63 -1.36 2.77
N GLY A 144 16.40 -2.39 2.40
CA GLY A 144 17.27 -3.10 3.33
C GLY A 144 16.53 -4.08 4.22
N ARG A 145 15.32 -4.49 3.85
CA ARG A 145 14.49 -5.42 4.63
C ARG A 145 14.61 -6.83 4.06
N ALA A 146 15.80 -7.39 4.21
CA ALA A 146 16.16 -8.68 3.61
C ALA A 146 15.28 -9.84 4.08
N GLU A 147 14.87 -9.84 5.35
CA GLU A 147 14.02 -10.91 5.89
C GLU A 147 12.67 -10.98 5.21
N LYS A 148 12.05 -9.83 4.95
CA LYS A 148 10.78 -9.77 4.24
C LYS A 148 10.93 -10.22 2.79
N ALA A 149 12.01 -9.81 2.13
CA ALA A 149 12.29 -10.24 0.77
C ALA A 149 12.47 -11.75 0.68
N GLU A 150 13.22 -12.34 1.61
CA GLU A 150 13.42 -13.80 1.65
C GLU A 150 12.12 -14.56 1.91
N MET A 151 11.26 -14.04 2.77
CA MET A 151 9.96 -14.64 3.04
C MET A 151 9.14 -14.76 1.76
N ILE A 152 9.14 -13.71 0.95
CA ILE A 152 8.41 -13.70 -0.31
C ILE A 152 9.03 -14.71 -1.30
N GLU A 153 10.36 -14.71 -1.42
CA GLU A 153 11.03 -15.65 -2.32
C GLU A 153 10.71 -17.10 -2.00
N LYS A 154 10.77 -17.46 -0.72
CA LYS A 154 10.48 -18.82 -0.29
C LYS A 154 9.04 -19.21 -0.59
N ALA A 155 8.11 -18.29 -0.40
CA ALA A 155 6.71 -18.54 -0.70
C ALA A 155 6.46 -18.72 -2.20
N MET A 156 7.18 -17.97 -3.04
CA MET A 156 7.00 -18.03 -4.49
C MET A 156 7.69 -19.24 -5.14
N GLU A 157 8.57 -19.91 -4.41
CA GLU A 157 9.24 -21.15 -4.91
C GLU A 157 8.34 -22.40 -4.79
N ARG A 158 7.24 -22.32 -4.09
CA ARG A 158 6.35 -23.45 -3.85
C ARG A 158 5.40 -23.70 -5.01
#